data_6704a6716f743cd292da2bf1b3e75e27
#
_entry.id   6704a6716f743cd292da2bf1b3e75e27
#
_cell.length_a   1.000
_cell.length_b   1.000
_cell.length_c   1.000
_cell.angle_alpha   90.00
_cell.angle_beta   90.00
_cell.angle_gamma   90.00
#
_symmetry.space_group_name_H-M   'P 1'
#
loop_
_entity.id
_entity.type
_entity.pdbx_description
1 polymer ?
#
loop_
_entity_poly.entity_id
_entity_poly.type
_entity_poly.pdbx_seq_one_letter_code
_entity_poly.pdbx_strand_id
1 'polypeptide(L)'
;IAHVLYGGNTLLAHEVGAGKTFEMVAAAMEAKRLGLCQKSLFVVPNHLTEQWASEFLRLYPSANILVTTKKDFETHNRKKFCARIATGDYDAIIMGHSQFERIPISRERQERLLYEQIDEITEGIAEVQASGGERFTVKQLERTRKSLEARLEKLQAEGRKDDVVTFEQLGVDRLFVDEAHNYKNLFLYTKMRNVAGLSTSDAQKSSDMFAKCRYMDEITGNRGVIFATGTPVSNSMTELYTMQRYLQYERLQELNMTHFDCWASRFGETVTALELAPEGTGYRARTRFSKFFNLPELMNLFKEVADIKTADQLNLPTPEVEYHNIVAQPTEHQQEMVKTLSERASLVHSGTVDPSQDNMLKITSDGRKLGLDQRIVNQMLPDEPGTKVNQCVDNIMQIWRDGEADKLTQLVFCDSVAIRCYK
;
A
#
# COMPACT_ATOMS: atom_id res chain seq x y z
N ILE A 1 -5.59 -2.10 22.78
CA ILE A 1 -4.80 -1.22 23.69
C ILE A 1 -3.74 -2.04 24.41
N ALA A 2 -4.10 -3.10 25.15
CA ALA A 2 -3.13 -3.90 25.93
C ALA A 2 -1.95 -4.39 25.08
N HIS A 3 -2.19 -4.86 23.85
CA HIS A 3 -1.16 -5.30 22.92
C HIS A 3 -0.16 -4.17 22.59
N VAL A 4 -0.63 -2.94 22.41
CA VAL A 4 0.22 -1.76 22.14
C VAL A 4 1.03 -1.34 23.37
N LEU A 5 0.47 -1.49 24.58
CA LEU A 5 1.12 -1.05 25.81
C LEU A 5 2.17 -2.06 26.32
N TYR A 6 1.86 -3.35 26.26
CA TYR A 6 2.67 -4.42 26.86
C TYR A 6 3.44 -5.23 25.81
N GLY A 7 3.02 -5.22 24.56
CA GLY A 7 3.68 -5.88 23.44
C GLY A 7 4.82 -5.05 22.82
N GLY A 8 5.26 -5.48 21.66
CA GLY A 8 6.20 -4.77 20.80
C GLY A 8 5.48 -3.88 19.77
N ASN A 9 6.11 -3.70 18.61
CA ASN A 9 5.43 -3.14 17.44
C ASN A 9 4.14 -3.93 17.17
N THR A 10 3.10 -3.21 16.75
CA THR A 10 1.76 -3.80 16.68
C THR A 10 1.09 -3.54 15.35
N LEU A 11 0.45 -4.55 14.79
CA LEU A 11 -0.51 -4.44 13.70
C LEU A 11 -1.93 -4.64 14.23
N LEU A 12 -2.76 -3.62 14.15
CA LEU A 12 -4.20 -3.72 14.39
C LEU A 12 -4.88 -4.16 13.07
N ALA A 13 -4.96 -5.48 12.88
CA ALA A 13 -5.59 -6.10 11.72
C ALA A 13 -7.08 -6.33 12.00
N HIS A 14 -7.80 -5.25 12.26
CA HIS A 14 -9.20 -5.27 12.64
C HIS A 14 -10.09 -4.92 11.45
N GLU A 15 -11.23 -5.57 11.35
CA GLU A 15 -12.23 -5.34 10.32
C GLU A 15 -12.61 -3.84 10.22
N VAL A 16 -13.09 -3.43 9.04
CA VAL A 16 -13.60 -2.06 8.84
C VAL A 16 -14.79 -1.83 9.78
N GLY A 17 -14.81 -0.66 10.45
CA GLY A 17 -15.85 -0.35 11.44
C GLY A 17 -15.55 -0.82 12.86
N ALA A 18 -14.43 -1.51 13.12
CA ALA A 18 -14.04 -1.97 14.47
C ALA A 18 -13.68 -0.84 15.46
N GLY A 19 -13.53 0.40 14.98
CA GLY A 19 -13.13 1.53 15.82
C GLY A 19 -11.62 1.74 15.94
N LYS A 20 -10.83 1.29 14.96
CA LYS A 20 -9.36 1.41 14.96
C LYS A 20 -8.84 2.81 15.33
N THR A 21 -9.51 3.87 14.87
CA THR A 21 -9.16 5.26 15.23
C THR A 21 -9.18 5.46 16.74
N PHE A 22 -10.25 5.04 17.41
CA PHE A 22 -10.37 5.16 18.87
C PHE A 22 -9.38 4.27 19.61
N GLU A 23 -9.10 3.09 19.11
CA GLU A 23 -8.09 2.19 19.67
C GLU A 23 -6.70 2.80 19.66
N MET A 24 -6.30 3.41 18.53
CA MET A 24 -5.01 4.07 18.36
C MET A 24 -4.91 5.32 19.25
N VAL A 25 -5.95 6.15 19.28
CA VAL A 25 -5.98 7.35 20.12
C VAL A 25 -5.90 7.00 21.61
N ALA A 26 -6.72 6.04 22.05
CA ALA A 26 -6.70 5.60 23.45
C ALA A 26 -5.36 4.94 23.84
N ALA A 27 -4.77 4.15 22.93
CA ALA A 27 -3.47 3.54 23.16
C ALA A 27 -2.34 4.59 23.29
N ALA A 28 -2.35 5.63 22.45
CA ALA A 28 -1.38 6.72 22.51
C ALA A 28 -1.48 7.52 23.82
N MET A 29 -2.68 7.90 24.18
CA MET A 29 -2.91 8.71 25.39
C MET A 29 -2.62 7.90 26.66
N GLU A 30 -2.97 6.61 26.68
CA GLU A 30 -2.65 5.74 27.81
C GLU A 30 -1.15 5.46 27.89
N ALA A 31 -0.46 5.27 26.77
CA ALA A 31 1.00 5.16 26.75
C ALA A 31 1.68 6.42 27.28
N LYS A 32 1.18 7.60 26.92
CA LYS A 32 1.68 8.88 27.47
C LYS A 32 1.41 8.99 28.98
N ARG A 33 0.20 8.66 29.42
CA ARG A 33 -0.16 8.64 30.84
C ARG A 33 0.74 7.74 31.69
N LEU A 34 1.14 6.60 31.14
CA LEU A 34 2.03 5.64 31.77
C LEU A 34 3.52 6.01 31.64
N GLY A 35 3.86 7.08 30.94
CA GLY A 35 5.25 7.48 30.69
C GLY A 35 6.00 6.58 29.70
N LEU A 36 5.28 5.76 28.90
CA LEU A 36 5.85 4.86 27.88
C LEU A 36 6.17 5.57 26.57
N CYS A 37 5.61 6.75 26.35
CA CYS A 37 5.95 7.64 25.24
C CYS A 37 5.71 9.09 25.65
N GLN A 38 6.35 10.01 24.92
CA GLN A 38 6.16 11.45 25.13
C GLN A 38 5.47 12.13 23.96
N LYS A 39 5.80 11.73 22.72
CA LYS A 39 5.33 12.38 21.51
C LYS A 39 4.87 11.38 20.46
N SER A 40 3.55 11.28 20.31
CA SER A 40 2.93 10.38 19.33
C SER A 40 2.68 11.09 18.00
N LEU A 41 3.04 10.44 16.88
CA LEU A 41 2.73 10.87 15.51
C LEU A 41 1.73 9.93 14.86
N PHE A 42 0.64 10.48 14.35
CA PHE A 42 -0.38 9.74 13.59
C PHE A 42 -0.26 10.08 12.11
N VAL A 43 -0.02 9.08 11.29
CA VAL A 43 0.03 9.16 9.83
C VAL A 43 -1.25 8.56 9.28
N VAL A 44 -2.07 9.39 8.66
CA VAL A 44 -3.44 9.04 8.28
C VAL A 44 -3.73 9.39 6.82
N PRO A 45 -4.78 8.86 6.18
CA PRO A 45 -5.17 9.30 4.84
C PRO A 45 -5.38 10.82 4.77
N ASN A 46 -4.87 11.46 3.71
CA ASN A 46 -4.82 12.92 3.61
C ASN A 46 -6.17 13.63 3.76
N HIS A 47 -7.25 12.97 3.36
CA HIS A 47 -8.61 13.53 3.43
C HIS A 47 -9.26 13.31 4.80
N LEU A 48 -8.66 12.53 5.69
CA LEU A 48 -9.19 12.19 7.00
C LEU A 48 -8.51 12.96 8.14
N THR A 49 -7.53 13.81 7.88
CA THR A 49 -6.78 14.53 8.95
C THR A 49 -7.68 15.34 9.87
N GLU A 50 -8.67 16.05 9.34
CA GLU A 50 -9.61 16.85 10.15
C GLU A 50 -10.58 15.96 10.92
N GLN A 51 -11.05 14.88 10.32
CA GLN A 51 -11.90 13.89 10.98
C GLN A 51 -11.15 13.23 12.15
N TRP A 52 -9.90 12.83 11.95
CA TRP A 52 -9.04 12.27 12.99
C TRP A 52 -8.86 13.23 14.15
N ALA A 53 -8.67 14.53 13.88
CA ALA A 53 -8.57 15.56 14.91
C ALA A 53 -9.87 15.69 15.72
N SER A 54 -11.02 15.68 15.03
CA SER A 54 -12.33 15.73 15.65
C SER A 54 -12.59 14.51 16.56
N GLU A 55 -12.29 13.31 16.07
CA GLU A 55 -12.46 12.08 16.84
C GLU A 55 -11.49 12.02 18.04
N PHE A 56 -10.26 12.53 17.86
CA PHE A 56 -9.28 12.63 18.96
C PHE A 56 -9.80 13.51 20.08
N LEU A 57 -10.26 14.73 19.74
CA LEU A 57 -10.79 15.68 20.72
C LEU A 57 -12.15 15.25 21.31
N ARG A 58 -12.90 14.41 20.60
CA ARG A 58 -14.11 13.80 21.15
C ARG A 58 -13.80 12.85 22.30
N LEU A 59 -12.70 12.10 22.22
CA LEU A 59 -12.26 11.19 23.30
C LEU A 59 -11.49 11.93 24.40
N TYR A 60 -10.65 12.89 24.01
CA TYR A 60 -9.77 13.64 24.92
C TYR A 60 -9.91 15.14 24.64
N PRO A 61 -10.96 15.80 25.16
CA PRO A 61 -11.26 17.20 24.84
C PRO A 61 -10.16 18.20 25.26
N SER A 62 -9.35 17.86 26.25
CA SER A 62 -8.24 18.70 26.73
C SER A 62 -6.90 18.40 26.10
N ALA A 63 -6.81 17.49 25.15
CA ALA A 63 -5.56 17.10 24.52
C ALA A 63 -4.99 18.26 23.67
N ASN A 64 -3.69 18.48 23.79
CA ASN A 64 -2.95 19.43 22.97
C ASN A 64 -2.48 18.73 21.69
N ILE A 65 -3.25 18.83 20.60
CA ILE A 65 -2.94 18.20 19.34
C ILE A 65 -2.47 19.18 18.27
N LEU A 66 -1.55 18.76 17.42
CA LEU A 66 -1.10 19.50 16.25
C LEU A 66 -1.57 18.79 14.98
N VAL A 67 -2.41 19.44 14.18
CA VAL A 67 -2.95 18.90 12.93
C VAL A 67 -2.29 19.59 11.74
N THR A 68 -1.81 18.81 10.79
CA THR A 68 -1.16 19.36 9.60
C THR A 68 -2.17 19.80 8.55
N THR A 69 -1.89 20.92 7.90
CA THR A 69 -2.64 21.44 6.76
C THR A 69 -1.78 21.35 5.49
N LYS A 70 -2.40 21.50 4.31
CA LYS A 70 -1.66 21.55 3.04
C LYS A 70 -0.65 22.69 3.00
N LYS A 71 -0.99 23.86 3.61
CA LYS A 71 -0.14 25.05 3.67
C LYS A 71 1.13 24.83 4.49
N ASP A 72 1.08 24.03 5.54
CA ASP A 72 2.24 23.75 6.39
C ASP A 72 3.36 23.01 5.66
N PHE A 73 3.00 22.25 4.61
CA PHE A 73 3.95 21.47 3.80
C PHE A 73 4.33 22.13 2.45
N GLU A 74 3.95 23.39 2.24
CA GLU A 74 4.56 24.19 1.19
C GLU A 74 6.05 24.40 1.47
N THR A 75 6.86 24.53 0.41
CA THR A 75 8.33 24.49 0.51
C THR A 75 8.90 25.47 1.56
N HIS A 76 8.32 26.67 1.67
CA HIS A 76 8.78 27.71 2.60
C HIS A 76 8.28 27.53 4.05
N ASN A 77 7.16 26.81 4.26
CA ASN A 77 6.55 26.62 5.57
C ASN A 77 7.03 25.33 6.26
N ARG A 78 7.39 24.31 5.48
CA ARG A 78 7.72 22.98 6.00
C ARG A 78 8.78 22.97 7.08
N LYS A 79 9.88 23.70 6.90
CA LYS A 79 10.95 23.80 7.91
C LYS A 79 10.42 24.35 9.22
N LYS A 80 9.65 25.46 9.16
CA LYS A 80 9.05 26.08 10.33
C LYS A 80 8.07 25.13 11.04
N PHE A 81 7.28 24.40 10.26
CA PHE A 81 6.34 23.42 10.80
C PHE A 81 7.05 22.25 11.49
N CYS A 82 8.07 21.65 10.85
CA CYS A 82 8.88 20.60 11.47
C CYS A 82 9.61 21.07 12.73
N ALA A 83 10.14 22.30 12.72
CA ALA A 83 10.72 22.89 13.92
C ALA A 83 9.68 23.06 15.06
N ARG A 84 8.44 23.43 14.73
CA ARG A 84 7.33 23.49 15.68
C ARG A 84 7.01 22.11 16.28
N ILE A 85 7.05 21.04 15.47
CA ILE A 85 6.90 19.66 15.97
C ILE A 85 8.03 19.34 16.94
N ALA A 86 9.29 19.62 16.54
CA ALA A 86 10.47 19.29 17.32
C ALA A 86 10.49 19.95 18.71
N THR A 87 10.10 21.23 18.78
CA THR A 87 10.19 22.04 19.99
C THR A 87 8.90 22.11 20.81
N GLY A 88 7.75 21.75 20.22
CA GLY A 88 6.45 21.83 20.88
C GLY A 88 6.17 20.61 21.76
N ASP A 89 5.43 20.83 22.84
CA ASP A 89 4.89 19.76 23.68
C ASP A 89 3.45 19.46 23.26
N TYR A 90 3.31 18.44 22.44
CA TYR A 90 2.03 17.97 21.91
C TYR A 90 1.73 16.57 22.44
N ASP A 91 0.45 16.31 22.73
CA ASP A 91 -0.03 14.97 23.04
C ASP A 91 -0.04 14.10 21.78
N ALA A 92 -0.37 14.71 20.64
CA ALA A 92 -0.35 14.05 19.36
C ALA A 92 -0.10 15.02 18.21
N ILE A 93 0.57 14.52 17.18
CA ILE A 93 0.69 15.17 15.87
C ILE A 93 -0.08 14.31 14.86
N ILE A 94 -1.02 14.93 14.12
CA ILE A 94 -1.83 14.25 13.09
C ILE A 94 -1.40 14.78 11.74
N MET A 95 -1.00 13.85 10.84
CA MET A 95 -0.35 14.19 9.57
C MET A 95 -0.86 13.27 8.45
N GLY A 96 -1.07 13.83 7.26
CA GLY A 96 -1.42 13.03 6.08
C GLY A 96 -0.23 12.24 5.52
N HIS A 97 -0.49 11.07 4.89
CA HIS A 97 0.55 10.24 4.28
C HIS A 97 1.49 11.03 3.37
N SER A 98 0.94 11.84 2.46
CA SER A 98 1.76 12.62 1.52
C SER A 98 2.60 13.72 2.18
N GLN A 99 2.26 14.14 3.36
CA GLN A 99 3.02 15.10 4.15
C GLN A 99 4.15 14.39 4.89
N PHE A 100 3.86 13.23 5.46
CA PHE A 100 4.84 12.38 6.13
C PHE A 100 5.96 11.92 5.19
N GLU A 101 5.63 11.57 3.95
CA GLU A 101 6.61 11.20 2.90
C GLU A 101 7.58 12.34 2.55
N ARG A 102 7.23 13.59 2.86
CA ARG A 102 8.10 14.76 2.60
C ARG A 102 9.06 15.09 3.74
N ILE A 103 8.97 14.41 4.86
CA ILE A 103 9.90 14.55 5.97
C ILE A 103 11.00 13.51 5.76
N PRO A 104 12.22 13.89 5.38
CA PRO A 104 13.28 12.93 5.11
C PRO A 104 13.79 12.30 6.39
N ILE A 105 14.32 11.11 6.26
CA ILE A 105 15.22 10.53 7.26
C ILE A 105 16.64 11.07 7.03
N SER A 106 17.52 11.00 8.02
CA SER A 106 18.88 11.45 7.91
C SER A 106 19.61 10.78 6.73
N ARG A 107 20.55 11.51 6.15
CA ARG A 107 21.31 11.04 5.00
C ARG A 107 22.12 9.80 5.33
N GLU A 108 22.72 9.77 6.49
CA GLU A 108 23.52 8.65 6.97
C GLU A 108 22.71 7.35 7.04
N ARG A 109 21.43 7.45 7.43
CA ARG A 109 20.51 6.30 7.44
C ARG A 109 20.07 5.89 6.04
N GLN A 110 19.84 6.87 5.15
CA GLN A 110 19.52 6.56 3.76
C GLN A 110 20.68 5.85 3.07
N GLU A 111 21.92 6.33 3.27
CA GLU A 111 23.13 5.70 2.74
C GLU A 111 23.28 4.27 3.29
N ARG A 112 23.16 4.08 4.60
CA ARG A 112 23.24 2.75 5.22
C ARG A 112 22.23 1.77 4.63
N LEU A 113 20.96 2.18 4.47
CA LEU A 113 19.93 1.33 3.89
C LEU A 113 20.25 0.97 2.43
N LEU A 114 20.78 1.90 1.64
CA LEU A 114 21.18 1.63 0.25
C LEU A 114 22.37 0.66 0.20
N TYR A 115 23.36 0.79 1.09
CA TYR A 115 24.45 -0.17 1.20
C TYR A 115 23.95 -1.56 1.53
N GLU A 116 23.10 -1.70 2.55
CA GLU A 116 22.50 -2.99 2.92
C GLU A 116 21.77 -3.64 1.75
N GLN A 117 21.00 -2.88 0.96
CA GLN A 117 20.33 -3.39 -0.23
C GLN A 117 21.29 -3.78 -1.36
N ILE A 118 22.38 -3.04 -1.56
CA ILE A 118 23.43 -3.34 -2.56
C ILE A 118 24.16 -4.62 -2.16
N ASP A 119 24.48 -4.78 -0.89
CA ASP A 119 25.18 -5.97 -0.37
C ASP A 119 24.29 -7.21 -0.51
N GLU A 120 23.00 -7.11 -0.15
CA GLU A 120 22.01 -8.18 -0.31
C GLU A 120 21.92 -8.66 -1.77
N ILE A 121 21.85 -7.73 -2.73
CA ILE A 121 21.80 -8.08 -4.16
C ILE A 121 23.13 -8.66 -4.63
N THR A 122 24.26 -8.17 -4.13
CA THR A 122 25.59 -8.62 -4.52
C THR A 122 25.83 -10.07 -4.06
N GLU A 123 25.43 -10.40 -2.83
CA GLU A 123 25.44 -11.76 -2.32
C GLU A 123 24.53 -12.68 -3.16
N GLY A 124 23.33 -12.21 -3.48
CA GLY A 124 22.40 -12.93 -4.33
C GLY A 124 22.92 -13.20 -5.74
N ILE A 125 23.64 -12.26 -6.35
CA ILE A 125 24.32 -12.46 -7.65
C ILE A 125 25.37 -13.57 -7.53
N ALA A 126 26.20 -13.54 -6.48
CA ALA A 126 27.25 -14.54 -6.27
C ALA A 126 26.66 -15.95 -6.09
N GLU A 127 25.58 -16.09 -5.32
CA GLU A 127 24.88 -17.37 -5.13
C GLU A 127 24.26 -17.92 -6.42
N VAL A 128 23.61 -17.06 -7.23
CA VAL A 128 23.02 -17.46 -8.50
C VAL A 128 24.10 -17.90 -9.49
N GLN A 129 25.24 -17.23 -9.49
CA GLN A 129 26.38 -17.61 -10.32
C GLN A 129 27.00 -18.95 -9.87
N ALA A 130 27.15 -19.16 -8.57
CA ALA A 130 27.69 -20.41 -7.99
C ALA A 130 26.78 -21.61 -8.25
N SER A 131 25.45 -21.40 -8.23
CA SER A 131 24.46 -22.46 -8.49
C SER A 131 24.22 -22.77 -9.98
N GLY A 132 24.93 -22.12 -10.89
CA GLY A 132 24.75 -22.31 -12.34
C GLY A 132 23.43 -21.71 -12.87
N GLY A 133 22.87 -20.73 -12.16
CA GLY A 133 21.59 -20.09 -12.49
C GLY A 133 21.60 -19.33 -13.82
N GLU A 134 20.42 -19.05 -14.37
CA GLU A 134 20.24 -18.45 -15.69
C GLU A 134 20.92 -17.07 -15.83
N ARG A 135 21.67 -16.85 -16.92
CA ARG A 135 22.34 -15.58 -17.23
C ARG A 135 21.41 -14.37 -17.25
N PHE A 136 20.16 -14.57 -17.57
CA PHE A 136 19.16 -13.49 -17.56
C PHE A 136 18.86 -12.99 -16.13
N THR A 137 18.90 -13.87 -15.08
CA THR A 137 18.73 -13.49 -13.66
C THR A 137 19.85 -12.59 -13.20
N VAL A 138 21.04 -13.01 -13.47
CA VAL A 138 22.24 -12.23 -13.13
C VAL A 138 22.14 -10.84 -13.75
N LYS A 139 21.81 -10.75 -15.05
CA LYS A 139 21.65 -9.43 -15.71
C LYS A 139 20.58 -8.54 -15.10
N GLN A 140 19.46 -9.12 -14.65
CA GLN A 140 18.41 -8.33 -14.00
C GLN A 140 18.84 -7.82 -12.62
N LEU A 141 19.50 -8.67 -11.83
CA LEU A 141 20.05 -8.29 -10.53
C LEU A 141 21.15 -7.23 -10.68
N GLU A 142 22.03 -7.37 -11.66
CA GLU A 142 23.03 -6.35 -11.97
C GLU A 142 22.40 -5.01 -12.35
N ARG A 143 21.27 -5.00 -13.09
CA ARG A 143 20.52 -3.77 -13.37
C ARG A 143 19.97 -3.13 -12.12
N THR A 144 19.39 -3.93 -11.22
CA THR A 144 18.85 -3.42 -9.94
C THR A 144 19.97 -2.88 -9.07
N ARG A 145 21.11 -3.59 -8.97
CA ARG A 145 22.31 -3.11 -8.25
C ARG A 145 22.77 -1.77 -8.80
N LYS A 146 22.95 -1.65 -10.12
CA LYS A 146 23.35 -0.39 -10.76
C LYS A 146 22.39 0.76 -10.50
N SER A 147 21.10 0.47 -10.43
CA SER A 147 20.08 1.48 -10.09
C SER A 147 20.22 1.96 -8.64
N LEU A 148 20.52 1.07 -7.70
CA LEU A 148 20.77 1.43 -6.29
C LEU A 148 22.10 2.18 -6.13
N GLU A 149 23.15 1.75 -6.81
CA GLU A 149 24.45 2.44 -6.85
C GLU A 149 24.29 3.87 -7.37
N ALA A 150 23.54 4.08 -8.47
CA ALA A 150 23.25 5.41 -9.01
C ALA A 150 22.43 6.28 -8.03
N ARG A 151 21.51 5.69 -7.27
CA ARG A 151 20.78 6.40 -6.19
C ARG A 151 21.72 6.80 -5.07
N LEU A 152 22.64 5.92 -4.69
CA LEU A 152 23.64 6.20 -3.66
C LEU A 152 24.59 7.33 -4.11
N GLU A 153 25.13 7.26 -5.32
CA GLU A 153 25.96 8.32 -5.90
C GLU A 153 25.24 9.66 -5.94
N LYS A 154 23.97 9.67 -6.37
CA LYS A 154 23.14 10.87 -6.38
C LYS A 154 22.98 11.44 -4.96
N LEU A 155 22.69 10.60 -3.98
CA LEU A 155 22.57 10.99 -2.59
C LEU A 155 23.89 11.58 -2.07
N GLN A 156 25.03 11.02 -2.45
CA GLN A 156 26.35 11.49 -2.05
C GLN A 156 26.76 12.79 -2.77
N ALA A 157 26.36 12.96 -4.03
CA ALA A 157 26.62 14.17 -4.82
C ALA A 157 25.77 15.38 -4.40
N GLU A 158 24.53 15.13 -3.91
CA GLU A 158 23.70 16.19 -3.31
C GLU A 158 24.37 16.62 -2.01
N GLY A 159 25.18 17.69 -2.07
CA GLY A 159 25.87 18.24 -0.90
C GLY A 159 24.94 18.46 0.28
N ARG A 160 25.47 18.54 1.51
CA ARG A 160 24.70 18.77 2.74
C ARG A 160 23.78 19.98 2.54
N LYS A 161 22.51 19.72 2.26
CA LYS A 161 21.46 20.70 2.46
C LYS A 161 21.17 20.73 3.96
N ASP A 162 22.01 21.44 4.72
CA ASP A 162 21.94 21.56 6.19
C ASP A 162 20.62 22.15 6.72
N ASP A 163 19.66 22.35 5.82
CA ASP A 163 18.48 23.18 6.09
C ASP A 163 17.16 22.41 6.20
N VAL A 164 17.21 21.06 6.21
CA VAL A 164 16.01 20.23 6.28
C VAL A 164 15.95 19.50 7.62
N VAL A 165 14.89 19.74 8.39
CA VAL A 165 14.60 18.98 9.63
C VAL A 165 14.29 17.54 9.25
N THR A 166 15.03 16.60 9.79
CA THR A 166 14.85 15.16 9.55
C THR A 166 13.84 14.56 10.52
N PHE A 167 13.38 13.34 10.23
CA PHE A 167 12.41 12.63 11.06
C PHE A 167 12.95 12.41 12.49
N GLU A 168 14.22 12.09 12.61
CA GLU A 168 14.90 11.90 13.91
C GLU A 168 14.84 13.16 14.80
N GLN A 169 14.94 14.33 14.16
CA GLN A 169 14.92 15.61 14.86
C GLN A 169 13.54 16.02 15.36
N LEU A 170 12.46 15.34 14.91
CA LEU A 170 11.11 15.64 15.39
C LEU A 170 10.90 15.21 16.87
N GLY A 171 11.72 14.29 17.37
CA GLY A 171 11.59 13.76 18.71
C GLY A 171 10.34 12.91 18.93
N VAL A 172 9.84 12.28 17.85
CA VAL A 172 8.73 11.32 17.90
C VAL A 172 9.25 10.00 18.45
N ASP A 173 8.58 9.46 19.45
CA ASP A 173 8.92 8.17 20.07
C ASP A 173 7.79 7.13 19.93
N ARG A 174 6.68 7.48 19.27
CA ARG A 174 5.60 6.56 18.91
C ARG A 174 4.98 6.94 17.57
N LEU A 175 4.96 5.99 16.65
CA LEU A 175 4.45 6.17 15.28
C LEU A 175 3.21 5.30 15.06
N PHE A 176 2.07 5.94 14.84
CA PHE A 176 0.81 5.30 14.46
C PHE A 176 0.55 5.53 12.98
N VAL A 177 0.27 4.47 12.22
CA VAL A 177 0.01 4.55 10.78
C VAL A 177 -1.33 3.90 10.46
N ASP A 178 -2.29 4.71 10.08
CA ASP A 178 -3.58 4.22 9.59
C ASP A 178 -3.49 3.87 8.11
N GLU A 179 -4.28 2.88 7.67
CA GLU A 179 -4.27 2.33 6.32
C GLU A 179 -2.85 1.93 5.86
N ALA A 180 -2.14 1.21 6.73
CA ALA A 180 -0.74 0.82 6.53
C ALA A 180 -0.51 -0.03 5.26
N HIS A 181 -1.55 -0.64 4.67
CA HIS A 181 -1.48 -1.33 3.39
C HIS A 181 -1.02 -0.42 2.23
N ASN A 182 -1.07 0.92 2.39
CA ASN A 182 -0.51 1.86 1.43
C ASN A 182 1.02 1.72 1.25
N TYR A 183 1.71 1.07 2.18
CA TYR A 183 3.16 0.87 2.17
C TYR A 183 3.58 -0.56 1.80
N LYS A 184 2.70 -1.36 1.23
CA LYS A 184 2.93 -2.77 0.89
C LYS A 184 3.99 -3.02 -0.19
N ASN A 185 4.30 -2.03 -1.03
CA ASN A 185 5.28 -2.14 -2.12
C ASN A 185 6.70 -1.80 -1.63
N LEU A 186 7.16 -2.52 -0.61
CA LEU A 186 8.54 -2.41 -0.13
C LEU A 186 9.46 -3.23 -1.04
N PHE A 187 10.67 -2.73 -1.25
CA PHE A 187 11.71 -3.43 -2.00
C PHE A 187 11.87 -4.87 -1.51
N LEU A 188 11.85 -5.80 -2.46
CA LEU A 188 11.93 -7.22 -2.25
C LEU A 188 12.90 -7.82 -3.25
N TYR A 189 13.98 -8.41 -2.75
CA TYR A 189 14.86 -9.25 -3.54
C TYR A 189 14.34 -10.68 -3.56
N THR A 190 14.32 -11.32 -4.73
CA THR A 190 13.99 -12.74 -4.87
C THR A 190 14.64 -13.36 -6.11
N LYS A 191 15.06 -14.60 -5.97
CA LYS A 191 15.51 -15.46 -7.08
C LYS A 191 14.34 -16.12 -7.83
N MET A 192 13.13 -16.08 -7.26
CA MET A 192 11.92 -16.65 -7.86
C MET A 192 11.51 -15.86 -9.09
N ARG A 193 11.38 -16.55 -10.22
CA ARG A 193 11.10 -15.93 -11.51
C ARG A 193 9.84 -16.45 -12.13
N ASN A 194 9.27 -15.61 -12.98
CA ASN A 194 8.03 -15.94 -13.68
C ASN A 194 6.93 -16.42 -12.75
N VAL A 195 7.04 -16.03 -11.46
CA VAL A 195 6.06 -16.33 -10.42
C VAL A 195 5.15 -15.11 -10.27
N ALA A 196 3.90 -15.28 -10.64
CA ALA A 196 2.92 -14.22 -10.46
C ALA A 196 2.56 -14.05 -8.96
N GLY A 197 2.22 -12.83 -8.58
CA GLY A 197 1.91 -12.49 -7.18
C GLY A 197 3.12 -12.03 -6.36
N LEU A 198 4.33 -12.05 -6.94
CA LEU A 198 5.51 -11.42 -6.36
C LEU A 198 5.62 -9.99 -6.90
N SER A 199 5.44 -9.00 -6.04
CA SER A 199 5.68 -7.61 -6.41
C SER A 199 7.15 -7.28 -6.16
N THR A 200 7.90 -7.04 -7.24
CA THR A 200 9.28 -6.54 -7.19
C THR A 200 9.35 -5.02 -7.36
N SER A 201 8.21 -4.34 -7.32
CA SER A 201 8.16 -2.89 -7.42
C SER A 201 8.62 -2.26 -6.11
N ASP A 202 9.58 -1.35 -6.19
CA ASP A 202 10.03 -0.50 -5.08
C ASP A 202 9.32 0.85 -5.15
N ALA A 203 8.47 1.12 -4.16
CA ALA A 203 7.88 2.44 -3.98
C ALA A 203 8.75 3.23 -2.98
N GLN A 204 9.27 4.36 -3.41
CA GLN A 204 10.11 5.22 -2.57
C GLN A 204 9.47 5.51 -1.19
N LYS A 205 8.14 5.69 -1.14
CA LYS A 205 7.41 5.89 0.12
C LYS A 205 7.52 4.70 1.07
N SER A 206 7.55 3.47 0.53
CA SER A 206 7.66 2.24 1.32
C SER A 206 9.07 2.07 1.87
N SER A 207 10.09 2.35 1.06
CA SER A 207 11.49 2.34 1.50
C SER A 207 11.77 3.43 2.56
N ASP A 208 11.18 4.62 2.39
CA ASP A 208 11.25 5.70 3.39
C ASP A 208 10.55 5.32 4.71
N MET A 209 9.33 4.74 4.64
CA MET A 209 8.63 4.22 5.81
C MET A 209 9.46 3.14 6.52
N PHE A 210 10.08 2.23 5.77
CA PHE A 210 10.91 1.18 6.34
C PHE A 210 12.11 1.75 7.10
N ALA A 211 12.81 2.73 6.53
CA ALA A 211 13.91 3.40 7.20
C ALA A 211 13.48 4.10 8.50
N LYS A 212 12.29 4.71 8.51
CA LYS A 212 11.70 5.33 9.71
C LYS A 212 11.29 4.30 10.76
N CYS A 213 10.73 3.17 10.36
CA CYS A 213 10.42 2.07 11.28
C CYS A 213 11.71 1.51 11.92
N ARG A 214 12.77 1.31 11.13
CA ARG A 214 14.07 0.86 11.68
C ARG A 214 14.64 1.86 12.69
N TYR A 215 14.50 3.17 12.44
CA TYR A 215 14.86 4.19 13.42
C TYR A 215 14.01 4.09 14.69
N MET A 216 12.69 3.93 14.54
CA MET A 216 11.80 3.77 15.70
C MET A 216 12.16 2.53 16.52
N ASP A 217 12.50 1.42 15.87
CA ASP A 217 12.94 0.19 16.56
C ASP A 217 14.19 0.43 17.41
N GLU A 218 15.20 1.13 16.85
CA GLU A 218 16.43 1.46 17.55
C GLU A 218 16.19 2.29 18.82
N ILE A 219 15.31 3.31 18.76
CA ILE A 219 15.10 4.21 19.91
C ILE A 219 14.09 3.69 20.93
N THR A 220 13.22 2.74 20.54
CA THR A 220 12.13 2.27 21.41
C THR A 220 12.25 0.79 21.81
N GLY A 221 13.24 0.06 21.29
CA GLY A 221 13.39 -1.37 21.53
C GLY A 221 12.22 -2.16 20.92
N ASN A 222 11.90 -1.92 19.64
CA ASN A 222 10.84 -2.59 18.87
C ASN A 222 9.41 -2.37 19.44
N ARG A 223 9.14 -1.19 20.00
CA ARG A 223 7.83 -0.84 20.61
C ARG A 223 7.20 0.44 20.08
N GLY A 224 7.85 1.08 19.10
CA GLY A 224 7.49 2.41 18.64
C GLY A 224 6.52 2.45 17.46
N VAL A 225 6.25 1.35 16.79
CA VAL A 225 5.49 1.33 15.53
C VAL A 225 4.15 0.61 15.70
N ILE A 226 3.07 1.33 15.42
CA ILE A 226 1.72 0.79 15.44
C ILE A 226 1.07 1.02 14.09
N PHE A 227 0.79 -0.06 13.37
CA PHE A 227 0.08 -0.07 12.10
C PHE A 227 -1.38 -0.46 12.29
N ALA A 228 -2.27 0.11 11.50
CA ALA A 228 -3.67 -0.27 11.46
C ALA A 228 -4.15 -0.44 10.01
N THR A 229 -4.87 -1.51 9.74
CA THR A 229 -5.51 -1.76 8.44
C THR A 229 -6.59 -2.84 8.55
N GLY A 230 -7.67 -2.69 7.78
CA GLY A 230 -8.68 -3.75 7.61
C GLY A 230 -8.24 -4.83 6.61
N THR A 231 -7.19 -4.56 5.81
CA THR A 231 -6.75 -5.46 4.72
C THR A 231 -5.23 -5.67 4.78
N PRO A 232 -4.70 -6.40 5.77
CA PRO A 232 -3.26 -6.62 5.92
C PRO A 232 -2.66 -7.39 4.74
N VAL A 233 -3.44 -8.25 4.11
CA VAL A 233 -3.10 -9.00 2.89
C VAL A 233 -4.24 -8.83 1.90
N SER A 234 -4.01 -8.21 0.76
CA SER A 234 -5.04 -7.91 -0.24
C SER A 234 -4.81 -8.62 -1.58
N ASN A 235 -3.61 -8.54 -2.14
CA ASN A 235 -3.34 -8.99 -3.50
C ASN A 235 -2.25 -10.07 -3.59
N SER A 236 -1.38 -10.15 -2.62
CA SER A 236 -0.22 -11.04 -2.65
C SER A 236 0.18 -11.50 -1.25
N MET A 237 0.59 -12.74 -1.16
CA MET A 237 1.14 -13.31 0.07
C MET A 237 2.43 -12.60 0.52
N THR A 238 3.14 -11.92 -0.39
CA THR A 238 4.32 -11.11 -0.07
C THR A 238 3.99 -9.92 0.83
N GLU A 239 2.74 -9.48 0.85
CA GLU A 239 2.28 -8.37 1.71
C GLU A 239 2.41 -8.75 3.20
N LEU A 240 2.18 -10.02 3.55
CA LEU A 240 2.39 -10.51 4.92
C LEU A 240 3.86 -10.40 5.34
N TYR A 241 4.77 -10.88 4.48
CA TYR A 241 6.21 -10.73 4.71
C TYR A 241 6.63 -9.26 4.83
N THR A 242 6.05 -8.39 4.00
CA THR A 242 6.31 -6.95 4.07
C THR A 242 5.88 -6.37 5.43
N MET A 243 4.71 -6.75 5.94
CA MET A 243 4.27 -6.32 7.28
C MET A 243 5.21 -6.83 8.38
N GLN A 244 5.68 -8.08 8.28
CA GLN A 244 6.67 -8.62 9.21
C GLN A 244 8.01 -7.86 9.12
N ARG A 245 8.46 -7.46 7.95
CA ARG A 245 9.66 -6.62 7.80
C ARG A 245 9.53 -5.27 8.50
N TYR A 246 8.37 -4.65 8.49
CA TYR A 246 8.14 -3.40 9.21
C TYR A 246 8.11 -3.58 10.72
N LEU A 247 7.52 -4.66 11.21
CA LEU A 247 7.14 -4.80 12.61
C LEU A 247 7.95 -5.81 13.41
N GLN A 248 8.60 -6.78 12.71
CA GLN A 248 9.32 -7.91 13.31
C GLN A 248 10.70 -8.11 12.68
N TYR A 249 11.37 -7.04 12.26
CA TYR A 249 12.63 -7.19 11.50
C TYR A 249 13.72 -7.93 12.29
N GLU A 250 13.92 -7.60 13.56
CA GLU A 250 14.87 -8.26 14.44
C GLU A 250 14.53 -9.75 14.60
N ARG A 251 13.24 -10.07 14.75
CA ARG A 251 12.78 -11.44 14.83
C ARG A 251 13.04 -12.24 13.55
N LEU A 252 12.87 -11.59 12.40
CA LEU A 252 13.25 -12.19 11.11
C LEU A 252 14.77 -12.40 11.00
N GLN A 253 15.60 -11.52 11.56
CA GLN A 253 17.06 -11.70 11.62
C GLN A 253 17.43 -12.90 12.48
N GLU A 254 16.88 -13.03 13.69
CA GLU A 254 17.10 -14.17 14.57
C GLU A 254 16.78 -15.51 13.92
N LEU A 255 15.73 -15.54 13.10
CA LEU A 255 15.27 -16.73 12.39
C LEU A 255 15.94 -16.94 11.02
N ASN A 256 16.88 -16.07 10.62
CA ASN A 256 17.51 -16.05 9.28
C ASN A 256 16.50 -15.98 8.14
N MET A 257 15.43 -15.17 8.30
CA MET A 257 14.34 -14.99 7.34
C MET A 257 14.22 -13.53 6.84
N THR A 258 15.29 -12.74 6.95
CA THR A 258 15.32 -11.36 6.40
C THR A 258 15.29 -11.34 4.89
N HIS A 259 15.80 -12.38 4.23
CA HIS A 259 15.65 -12.55 2.78
C HIS A 259 14.34 -13.25 2.45
N PHE A 260 13.64 -12.70 1.46
CA PHE A 260 12.34 -13.23 1.05
C PHE A 260 12.38 -14.71 0.70
N ASP A 261 13.40 -15.15 -0.03
CA ASP A 261 13.51 -16.54 -0.48
C ASP A 261 13.62 -17.52 0.70
N CYS A 262 14.29 -17.12 1.80
CA CYS A 262 14.35 -17.90 3.03
C CYS A 262 12.98 -18.00 3.72
N TRP A 263 12.26 -16.89 3.80
CA TRP A 263 10.90 -16.85 4.33
C TRP A 263 9.93 -17.65 3.43
N ALA A 264 10.01 -17.46 2.11
CA ALA A 264 9.16 -18.13 1.15
C ALA A 264 9.38 -19.65 1.10
N SER A 265 10.63 -20.12 1.25
CA SER A 265 10.93 -21.55 1.34
C SER A 265 10.32 -22.24 2.56
N ARG A 266 10.05 -21.48 3.62
CA ARG A 266 9.48 -21.98 4.87
C ARG A 266 7.96 -21.91 4.92
N PHE A 267 7.36 -20.93 4.25
CA PHE A 267 5.94 -20.64 4.41
C PHE A 267 5.15 -20.59 3.12
N GLY A 268 5.79 -20.60 1.97
CA GLY A 268 5.13 -20.40 0.69
C GLY A 268 5.32 -21.54 -0.30
N GLU A 269 4.29 -21.78 -1.07
CA GLU A 269 4.28 -22.77 -2.15
C GLU A 269 3.88 -22.10 -3.46
N THR A 270 4.59 -22.43 -4.52
CA THR A 270 4.23 -22.02 -5.87
C THR A 270 3.33 -23.07 -6.52
N VAL A 271 2.28 -22.63 -7.18
CA VAL A 271 1.34 -23.47 -7.90
C VAL A 271 1.33 -23.07 -9.37
N THR A 272 1.49 -24.05 -10.26
CA THR A 272 1.36 -23.85 -11.71
C THR A 272 -0.03 -24.28 -12.16
N ALA A 273 -0.76 -23.36 -12.77
CA ALA A 273 -2.09 -23.61 -13.32
C ALA A 273 -2.16 -23.15 -14.79
N LEU A 274 -3.06 -23.76 -15.55
CA LEU A 274 -3.41 -23.31 -16.89
C LEU A 274 -4.41 -22.16 -16.77
N GLU A 275 -4.04 -21.00 -17.28
CA GLU A 275 -4.88 -19.81 -17.32
C GLU A 275 -5.18 -19.43 -18.76
N LEU A 276 -6.36 -18.81 -18.98
CA LEU A 276 -6.68 -18.23 -20.27
C LEU A 276 -5.66 -17.13 -20.61
N ALA A 277 -5.15 -17.18 -21.83
CA ALA A 277 -4.23 -16.16 -22.30
C ALA A 277 -4.92 -14.78 -22.37
N PRO A 278 -4.20 -13.66 -22.10
CA PRO A 278 -4.78 -12.31 -22.12
C PRO A 278 -5.43 -11.93 -23.45
N GLU A 279 -4.99 -12.57 -24.53
CA GLU A 279 -5.52 -12.39 -25.89
C GLU A 279 -6.91 -13.01 -26.06
N GLY A 280 -7.39 -13.80 -25.09
CA GLY A 280 -8.65 -14.52 -25.14
C GLY A 280 -8.60 -15.80 -25.99
N THR A 281 -7.44 -16.13 -26.54
CA THR A 281 -7.23 -17.30 -27.42
C THR A 281 -6.18 -18.22 -26.81
N GLY A 282 -6.60 -19.43 -26.42
CA GLY A 282 -5.68 -20.43 -25.88
C GLY A 282 -5.42 -20.33 -24.38
N TYR A 283 -4.60 -21.28 -23.89
CA TYR A 283 -4.21 -21.38 -22.48
C TYR A 283 -2.70 -21.30 -22.34
N ARG A 284 -2.24 -20.70 -21.23
CA ARG A 284 -0.84 -20.67 -20.86
C ARG A 284 -0.63 -21.22 -19.45
N ALA A 285 0.44 -21.95 -19.24
CA ALA A 285 0.87 -22.31 -17.90
C ALA A 285 1.42 -21.09 -17.17
N ARG A 286 0.92 -20.83 -15.97
CA ARG A 286 1.41 -19.75 -15.14
C ARG A 286 1.64 -20.21 -13.72
N THR A 287 2.85 -19.99 -13.23
CA THR A 287 3.22 -20.27 -11.85
C THR A 287 2.89 -19.05 -10.96
N ARG A 288 2.21 -19.30 -9.87
CA ARG A 288 1.85 -18.28 -8.87
C ARG A 288 2.38 -18.67 -7.49
N PHE A 289 2.83 -17.70 -6.72
CA PHE A 289 3.03 -17.83 -5.30
C PHE A 289 1.66 -17.63 -4.62
N SER A 290 0.97 -18.73 -4.29
CA SER A 290 -0.46 -18.67 -3.98
C SER A 290 -0.92 -19.57 -2.86
N LYS A 291 -0.05 -20.38 -2.28
CA LYS A 291 -0.39 -21.19 -1.13
C LYS A 291 0.56 -20.94 0.02
N PHE A 292 0.00 -20.84 1.22
CA PHE A 292 0.77 -20.96 2.45
C PHE A 292 0.91 -22.41 2.84
N PHE A 293 2.11 -22.78 3.24
CA PHE A 293 2.34 -24.02 3.93
C PHE A 293 2.95 -23.72 5.31
N ASN A 294 2.94 -24.68 6.24
CA ASN A 294 3.35 -24.44 7.62
C ASN A 294 2.61 -23.26 8.28
N LEU A 295 1.32 -23.13 7.97
CA LEU A 295 0.49 -22.02 8.41
C LEU A 295 0.44 -21.83 9.94
N PRO A 296 0.43 -22.91 10.78
CA PRO A 296 0.45 -22.74 12.24
C PRO A 296 1.67 -21.98 12.76
N GLU A 297 2.86 -22.28 12.25
CA GLU A 297 4.10 -21.58 12.64
C GLU A 297 4.08 -20.13 12.15
N LEU A 298 3.68 -19.91 10.90
CA LEU A 298 3.55 -18.56 10.34
C LEU A 298 2.56 -17.70 11.14
N MET A 299 1.40 -18.25 11.49
CA MET A 299 0.39 -17.55 12.26
C MET A 299 0.82 -17.28 13.70
N ASN A 300 1.57 -18.19 14.32
CA ASN A 300 2.13 -17.96 15.66
C ASN A 300 3.14 -16.82 15.62
N LEU A 301 4.05 -16.83 14.64
CA LEU A 301 5.02 -15.75 14.43
C LEU A 301 4.32 -14.42 14.15
N PHE A 302 3.32 -14.40 13.28
CA PHE A 302 2.61 -13.17 12.93
C PHE A 302 1.79 -12.60 14.10
N LYS A 303 1.17 -13.46 14.92
CA LYS A 303 0.41 -13.05 16.10
C LYS A 303 1.28 -12.46 17.23
N GLU A 304 2.59 -12.59 17.17
CA GLU A 304 3.47 -11.87 18.10
C GLU A 304 3.29 -10.35 17.97
N VAL A 305 2.99 -9.85 16.75
CA VAL A 305 2.80 -8.42 16.47
C VAL A 305 1.40 -8.06 15.97
N ALA A 306 0.60 -9.02 15.51
CA ALA A 306 -0.71 -8.76 14.93
C ALA A 306 -1.85 -9.12 15.90
N ASP A 307 -2.65 -8.13 16.26
CA ASP A 307 -3.97 -8.34 16.84
C ASP A 307 -5.00 -8.40 15.70
N ILE A 308 -5.58 -9.60 15.49
CA ILE A 308 -6.47 -9.88 14.37
C ILE A 308 -7.90 -10.00 14.89
N LYS A 309 -8.81 -9.20 14.34
CA LYS A 309 -10.26 -9.24 14.63
C LYS A 309 -11.05 -9.25 13.34
N THR A 310 -11.74 -10.35 13.11
CA THR A 310 -12.66 -10.51 11.97
C THR A 310 -14.07 -10.01 12.31
N ALA A 311 -14.90 -9.78 11.27
CA ALA A 311 -16.27 -9.33 11.44
C ALA A 311 -17.09 -10.23 12.39
N ASP A 312 -16.92 -11.54 12.27
CA ASP A 312 -17.62 -12.53 13.12
C ASP A 312 -17.27 -12.41 14.60
N GLN A 313 -16.04 -11.98 14.92
CA GLN A 313 -15.58 -11.80 16.30
C GLN A 313 -16.05 -10.49 16.94
N LEU A 314 -16.36 -9.48 16.11
CA LEU A 314 -16.68 -8.14 16.57
C LEU A 314 -18.16 -7.88 16.74
N ASN A 315 -19.04 -8.74 16.19
CA ASN A 315 -20.50 -8.55 16.21
C ASN A 315 -20.90 -7.13 15.81
N LEU A 316 -20.30 -6.62 14.74
CA LEU A 316 -20.53 -5.26 14.26
C LEU A 316 -22.00 -5.13 13.79
N PRO A 317 -22.66 -3.98 14.05
CA PRO A 317 -23.98 -3.72 13.51
C PRO A 317 -23.88 -3.48 12.01
N THR A 318 -23.85 -4.55 11.23
CA THR A 318 -23.86 -4.47 9.77
C THR A 318 -25.30 -4.52 9.25
N PRO A 319 -25.65 -3.68 8.28
CA PRO A 319 -26.96 -3.76 7.63
C PRO A 319 -27.11 -5.07 6.87
N GLU A 320 -28.34 -5.55 6.75
CA GLU A 320 -28.65 -6.62 5.80
C GLU A 320 -28.41 -6.12 4.38
N VAL A 321 -27.78 -6.95 3.55
CA VAL A 321 -27.38 -6.60 2.19
C VAL A 321 -28.11 -7.47 1.20
N GLU A 322 -28.80 -6.84 0.25
CA GLU A 322 -29.39 -7.49 -0.91
C GLU A 322 -28.57 -7.14 -2.16
N TYR A 323 -28.12 -8.17 -2.88
CA TYR A 323 -27.27 -7.99 -4.06
C TYR A 323 -28.11 -8.12 -5.34
N HIS A 324 -28.24 -7.02 -6.09
CA HIS A 324 -28.87 -6.99 -7.40
C HIS A 324 -27.81 -6.85 -8.50
N ASN A 325 -27.55 -7.93 -9.25
CA ASN A 325 -26.60 -7.93 -10.35
C ASN A 325 -27.30 -7.53 -11.65
N ILE A 326 -27.03 -6.33 -12.15
CA ILE A 326 -27.53 -5.83 -13.43
C ILE A 326 -26.46 -6.03 -14.49
N VAL A 327 -26.73 -6.86 -15.49
CA VAL A 327 -25.80 -7.21 -16.55
C VAL A 327 -26.20 -6.49 -17.84
N ALA A 328 -25.43 -5.47 -18.24
CA ALA A 328 -25.58 -4.80 -19.51
C ALA A 328 -25.04 -5.67 -20.65
N GLN A 329 -25.81 -5.79 -21.74
CA GLN A 329 -25.34 -6.48 -22.96
C GLN A 329 -24.40 -5.55 -23.73
N PRO A 330 -23.29 -6.07 -24.31
CA PRO A 330 -22.38 -5.26 -25.10
C PRO A 330 -23.06 -4.81 -26.40
N THR A 331 -22.84 -3.55 -26.78
CA THR A 331 -23.27 -3.03 -28.07
C THR A 331 -22.46 -3.66 -29.23
N GLU A 332 -22.93 -3.53 -30.47
CA GLU A 332 -22.18 -3.99 -31.63
C GLU A 332 -20.81 -3.32 -31.73
N HIS A 333 -20.76 -2.01 -31.46
CA HIS A 333 -19.50 -1.25 -31.41
C HIS A 333 -18.54 -1.77 -30.34
N GLN A 334 -19.05 -2.08 -29.16
CA GLN A 334 -18.21 -2.66 -28.10
C GLN A 334 -17.64 -4.03 -28.50
N GLN A 335 -18.45 -4.88 -29.14
CA GLN A 335 -17.99 -6.20 -29.61
C GLN A 335 -16.89 -6.07 -30.68
N GLU A 336 -17.02 -5.12 -31.61
CA GLU A 336 -15.99 -4.85 -32.63
C GLU A 336 -14.70 -4.31 -32.00
N MET A 337 -14.82 -3.36 -31.07
CA MET A 337 -13.66 -2.81 -30.38
C MET A 337 -12.94 -3.84 -29.52
N VAL A 338 -13.64 -4.80 -28.90
CA VAL A 338 -13.02 -5.92 -28.17
C VAL A 338 -12.17 -6.79 -29.10
N LYS A 339 -12.62 -7.05 -30.33
CA LYS A 339 -11.79 -7.77 -31.33
C LYS A 339 -10.50 -7.01 -31.64
N THR A 340 -10.61 -5.69 -31.86
CA THR A 340 -9.44 -4.82 -32.08
C THR A 340 -8.48 -4.84 -30.89
N LEU A 341 -8.98 -4.82 -29.65
CA LEU A 341 -8.14 -4.92 -28.44
C LEU A 341 -7.42 -6.28 -28.36
N SER A 342 -8.09 -7.38 -28.75
CA SER A 342 -7.49 -8.72 -28.80
C SER A 342 -6.39 -8.80 -29.85
N GLU A 343 -6.59 -8.24 -31.03
CA GLU A 343 -5.58 -8.16 -32.09
C GLU A 343 -4.35 -7.35 -31.64
N ARG A 344 -4.57 -6.20 -31.02
CA ARG A 344 -3.50 -5.38 -30.45
C ARG A 344 -2.72 -6.16 -29.38
N ALA A 345 -3.41 -6.89 -28.50
CA ALA A 345 -2.77 -7.71 -27.48
C ALA A 345 -1.89 -8.81 -28.08
N SER A 346 -2.34 -9.44 -29.14
CA SER A 346 -1.57 -10.45 -29.90
C SER A 346 -0.31 -9.84 -30.53
N LEU A 347 -0.40 -8.64 -31.12
CA LEU A 347 0.74 -7.96 -31.72
C LEU A 347 1.77 -7.53 -30.66
N VAL A 348 1.34 -7.05 -29.50
CA VAL A 348 2.22 -6.74 -28.38
C VAL A 348 2.91 -7.99 -27.84
N HIS A 349 2.16 -9.11 -27.76
CA HIS A 349 2.71 -10.37 -27.28
C HIS A 349 3.77 -10.95 -28.24
N SER A 350 3.57 -10.83 -29.56
CA SER A 350 4.54 -11.24 -30.58
C SER A 350 5.79 -10.36 -30.64
N GLY A 351 5.82 -9.22 -29.91
CA GLY A 351 6.94 -8.30 -29.91
C GLY A 351 7.10 -7.47 -31.20
N THR A 352 6.08 -7.44 -32.05
CA THR A 352 6.09 -6.71 -33.33
C THR A 352 5.81 -5.23 -33.20
N VAL A 353 5.33 -4.77 -32.04
CA VAL A 353 4.98 -3.35 -31.77
C VAL A 353 5.94 -2.78 -30.71
N ASP A 354 6.42 -1.56 -30.95
CA ASP A 354 7.24 -0.85 -29.97
C ASP A 354 6.44 -0.56 -28.70
N PRO A 355 6.95 -0.87 -27.50
CA PRO A 355 6.25 -0.65 -26.22
C PRO A 355 5.87 0.81 -25.96
N SER A 356 6.52 1.78 -26.63
CA SER A 356 6.16 3.20 -26.55
C SER A 356 4.91 3.54 -27.38
N GLN A 357 4.64 2.79 -28.42
CA GLN A 357 3.46 2.97 -29.30
C GLN A 357 2.24 2.27 -28.69
N ASP A 358 2.37 0.99 -28.36
CA ASP A 358 1.32 0.21 -27.71
C ASP A 358 1.88 -0.84 -26.74
N ASN A 359 1.13 -1.13 -25.68
CA ASN A 359 1.52 -2.06 -24.64
C ASN A 359 0.29 -2.59 -23.88
N MET A 360 0.46 -3.69 -23.12
CA MET A 360 -0.64 -4.30 -22.38
C MET A 360 -1.31 -3.37 -21.38
N LEU A 361 -0.59 -2.41 -20.79
CA LEU A 361 -1.17 -1.44 -19.85
C LEU A 361 -2.16 -0.49 -20.56
N LYS A 362 -1.78 -0.01 -21.74
CA LYS A 362 -2.64 0.84 -22.57
C LYS A 362 -3.88 0.08 -23.03
N ILE A 363 -3.69 -1.15 -23.54
CA ILE A 363 -4.80 -2.03 -24.00
C ILE A 363 -5.76 -2.31 -22.85
N THR A 364 -5.26 -2.63 -21.64
CA THR A 364 -6.08 -2.86 -20.45
C THR A 364 -6.83 -1.60 -20.02
N SER A 365 -6.19 -0.43 -20.10
CA SER A 365 -6.84 0.87 -19.83
C SER A 365 -7.97 1.16 -20.81
N ASP A 366 -7.73 0.93 -22.11
CA ASP A 366 -8.74 1.11 -23.15
C ASP A 366 -9.90 0.12 -22.97
N GLY A 367 -9.62 -1.12 -22.62
CA GLY A 367 -10.63 -2.13 -22.30
C GLY A 367 -11.52 -1.75 -21.10
N ARG A 368 -10.93 -1.20 -20.03
CA ARG A 368 -11.71 -0.68 -18.89
C ARG A 368 -12.61 0.48 -19.28
N LYS A 369 -12.11 1.41 -20.06
CA LYS A 369 -12.91 2.55 -20.59
C LYS A 369 -14.06 2.05 -21.44
N LEU A 370 -13.78 1.13 -22.37
CA LEU A 370 -14.79 0.51 -23.24
C LEU A 370 -15.87 -0.22 -22.44
N GLY A 371 -15.47 -0.98 -21.41
CA GLY A 371 -16.38 -1.71 -20.53
C GLY A 371 -17.26 -0.81 -19.67
N LEU A 372 -16.86 0.46 -19.48
CA LEU A 372 -17.68 1.45 -18.80
C LEU A 372 -18.63 2.14 -19.79
N ASP A 373 -18.07 2.80 -20.81
CA ASP A 373 -18.84 3.50 -21.86
C ASP A 373 -17.98 3.61 -23.13
N GLN A 374 -18.54 3.19 -24.27
CA GLN A 374 -17.86 3.25 -25.57
C GLN A 374 -17.44 4.67 -25.97
N ARG A 375 -18.17 5.71 -25.54
CA ARG A 375 -17.90 7.12 -25.82
C ARG A 375 -16.63 7.64 -25.16
N ILE A 376 -16.15 6.99 -24.09
CA ILE A 376 -14.87 7.35 -23.45
C ILE A 376 -13.69 7.03 -24.39
N VAL A 377 -13.83 5.99 -25.22
CA VAL A 377 -12.81 5.59 -26.19
C VAL A 377 -12.97 6.37 -27.50
N ASN A 378 -14.22 6.54 -27.97
CA ASN A 378 -14.52 7.30 -29.16
C ASN A 378 -15.80 8.12 -28.96
N GLN A 379 -15.62 9.44 -28.81
CA GLN A 379 -16.72 10.40 -28.55
C GLN A 379 -17.75 10.54 -29.72
N MET A 380 -17.41 10.02 -30.90
CA MET A 380 -18.31 10.04 -32.07
C MET A 380 -19.35 8.92 -32.04
N LEU A 381 -19.21 7.94 -31.14
CA LEU A 381 -20.14 6.84 -31.01
C LEU A 381 -21.47 7.30 -30.36
N PRO A 382 -22.59 6.65 -30.72
CA PRO A 382 -23.90 7.01 -30.19
C PRO A 382 -24.02 6.65 -28.69
N ASP A 383 -24.96 7.33 -28.04
CA ASP A 383 -25.41 6.99 -26.71
C ASP A 383 -26.46 5.87 -26.80
N GLU A 384 -26.07 4.68 -26.36
CA GLU A 384 -26.93 3.49 -26.42
C GLU A 384 -27.65 3.30 -25.06
N PRO A 385 -28.98 3.25 -25.04
CA PRO A 385 -29.77 3.15 -23.78
C PRO A 385 -29.40 1.95 -22.91
N GLY A 386 -29.00 0.83 -23.52
CA GLY A 386 -28.68 -0.40 -22.84
C GLY A 386 -27.27 -0.45 -22.24
N THR A 387 -26.47 0.63 -22.33
CA THR A 387 -25.10 0.66 -21.78
C THR A 387 -25.09 0.61 -20.26
N LYS A 388 -23.97 0.16 -19.70
CA LYS A 388 -23.75 0.05 -18.25
C LYS A 388 -23.99 1.38 -17.52
N VAL A 389 -23.56 2.48 -18.11
CA VAL A 389 -23.75 3.83 -17.51
C VAL A 389 -25.21 4.21 -17.50
N ASN A 390 -25.94 4.03 -18.63
CA ASN A 390 -27.33 4.39 -18.72
C ASN A 390 -28.20 3.55 -17.78
N GLN A 391 -27.99 2.24 -17.73
CA GLN A 391 -28.70 1.37 -16.77
C GLN A 391 -28.38 1.75 -15.31
N CYS A 392 -27.15 2.15 -15.01
CA CYS A 392 -26.78 2.64 -13.67
C CYS A 392 -27.54 3.95 -13.35
N VAL A 393 -27.60 4.88 -14.28
CA VAL A 393 -28.36 6.15 -14.11
C VAL A 393 -29.84 5.88 -13.92
N ASP A 394 -30.44 5.00 -14.71
CA ASP A 394 -31.85 4.63 -14.58
C ASP A 394 -32.14 4.04 -13.21
N ASN A 395 -31.28 3.14 -12.73
CA ASN A 395 -31.38 2.56 -11.41
C ASN A 395 -31.25 3.60 -10.27
N ILE A 396 -30.26 4.51 -10.40
CA ILE A 396 -30.09 5.62 -9.45
C ILE A 396 -31.34 6.49 -9.41
N MET A 397 -31.90 6.82 -10.56
CA MET A 397 -33.11 7.65 -10.66
C MET A 397 -34.35 6.96 -10.09
N GLN A 398 -34.45 5.65 -10.29
CA GLN A 398 -35.54 4.85 -9.70
C GLN A 398 -35.45 4.84 -8.17
N ILE A 399 -34.28 4.49 -7.62
CA ILE A 399 -34.06 4.48 -6.15
C ILE A 399 -34.27 5.86 -5.55
N TRP A 400 -33.86 6.94 -6.26
CA TRP A 400 -34.06 8.30 -5.81
C TRP A 400 -35.55 8.66 -5.72
N ARG A 401 -36.37 8.29 -6.73
CA ARG A 401 -37.81 8.51 -6.71
C ARG A 401 -38.50 7.72 -5.59
N ASP A 402 -38.13 6.46 -5.43
CA ASP A 402 -38.71 5.56 -4.42
C ASP A 402 -38.34 6.00 -3.00
N GLY A 403 -37.14 6.60 -2.82
CA GLY A 403 -36.64 7.07 -1.53
C GLY A 403 -36.87 8.56 -1.24
N GLU A 404 -37.61 9.29 -2.08
CA GLU A 404 -37.78 10.75 -1.95
C GLU A 404 -38.50 11.16 -0.65
N ALA A 405 -39.47 10.39 -0.22
CA ALA A 405 -40.22 10.65 1.00
C ALA A 405 -39.34 10.52 2.26
N ASP A 406 -38.40 9.57 2.27
CA ASP A 406 -37.50 9.29 3.38
C ASP A 406 -36.16 10.01 3.27
N LYS A 407 -35.95 10.77 2.20
CA LYS A 407 -34.69 11.49 1.89
C LYS A 407 -33.46 10.58 1.94
N LEU A 408 -33.57 9.39 1.37
CA LEU A 408 -32.51 8.40 1.36
C LEU A 408 -31.30 8.89 0.55
N THR A 409 -30.09 8.50 0.98
CA THR A 409 -28.84 8.80 0.29
C THR A 409 -28.34 7.59 -0.47
N GLN A 410 -27.69 7.82 -1.60
CA GLN A 410 -27.09 6.77 -2.42
C GLN A 410 -25.57 7.00 -2.52
N LEU A 411 -24.79 5.92 -2.50
CA LEU A 411 -23.37 5.93 -2.80
C LEU A 411 -23.14 5.26 -4.14
N VAL A 412 -22.48 5.96 -5.05
CA VAL A 412 -22.14 5.46 -6.39
C VAL A 412 -20.64 5.36 -6.51
N PHE A 413 -20.14 4.15 -6.77
CA PHE A 413 -18.73 3.89 -6.96
C PHE A 413 -18.45 3.66 -8.44
N CYS A 414 -17.40 4.29 -8.98
CA CYS A 414 -16.98 4.15 -10.36
C CYS A 414 -15.45 3.99 -10.42
N ASP A 415 -14.99 2.92 -11.06
CA ASP A 415 -13.57 2.58 -11.18
C ASP A 415 -12.76 3.51 -12.10
N SER A 416 -13.43 4.39 -12.85
CA SER A 416 -12.77 5.31 -13.78
C SER A 416 -12.89 6.75 -13.33
N VAL A 417 -11.76 7.43 -13.14
CA VAL A 417 -11.67 8.87 -12.81
C VAL A 417 -11.91 9.76 -14.04
N ALA A 418 -12.16 9.18 -15.21
CA ALA A 418 -12.26 9.91 -16.49
C ALA A 418 -13.61 10.61 -16.74
N ILE A 419 -14.50 10.68 -15.75
CA ILE A 419 -15.73 11.47 -15.89
C ILE A 419 -15.39 12.93 -15.59
N ARG A 420 -15.03 13.68 -16.63
CA ARG A 420 -15.20 15.14 -16.60
C ARG A 420 -16.70 15.39 -16.56
N CYS A 421 -17.22 15.83 -15.42
CA CYS A 421 -18.54 16.41 -15.36
C CYS A 421 -18.58 17.61 -16.32
N TYR A 422 -19.17 17.46 -17.46
CA TYR A 422 -19.61 18.61 -18.24
C TYR A 422 -20.80 19.22 -17.49
N LYS A 423 -20.64 20.46 -17.06
CA LYS A 423 -21.74 21.29 -16.55
C LYS A 423 -22.76 21.56 -17.64
#